data_d351cabced8c6ebaab983a16de86c338
#
_entry.id   d351cabced8c6ebaab983a16de86c338
#
_cell.length_a   1.000
_cell.length_b   1.000
_cell.length_c   1.000
_cell.angle_alpha   90.00
_cell.angle_beta   90.00
_cell.angle_gamma   90.00
#
_symmetry.space_group_name_H-M   'P 1'
#
loop_
_entity.id
_entity.type
_entity.pdbx_description
1 polymer ?
#
loop_
_entity_poly.entity_id
_entity_poly.type
_entity_poly.pdbx_seq_one_letter_code
_entity_poly.pdbx_strand_id
1 'polypeptide(L)'
;DQIRQMQMTLEKLQTRRSMVQRIMDLERTSFQVLRDLLPAMKLFSPEDRESLETYVQDPYQSSILIKPQQGQEIQYGIFLACPDYDLGNSVILRDQDAESRLYLKGLLKVNAQSPDCNNAGAFLEAAQSMGYGSGQLTGRYLLTACDGYRCDYYEAWLEIWDNR
;
A
#
# COMPACT_ATOMS: atom_id res chain seq x y z
N ASP A 1 16.85 27.62 -12.75
CA ASP A 1 17.80 26.96 -13.61
C ASP A 1 17.10 25.84 -14.41
N GLN A 2 17.12 25.97 -15.74
CA GLN A 2 16.45 25.03 -16.66
C GLN A 2 17.03 23.61 -16.55
N ILE A 3 18.33 23.45 -16.38
CA ILE A 3 18.99 22.14 -16.27
C ILE A 3 18.49 21.42 -15.03
N ARG A 4 18.40 22.10 -13.91
CA ARG A 4 17.89 21.53 -12.66
C ARG A 4 16.42 21.10 -12.78
N GLN A 5 15.60 21.92 -13.43
CA GLN A 5 14.20 21.59 -13.70
C GLN A 5 14.06 20.36 -14.61
N MET A 6 14.89 20.28 -15.66
CA MET A 6 14.93 19.12 -16.56
C MET A 6 15.36 17.85 -15.83
N GLN A 7 16.37 17.94 -14.97
CA GLN A 7 16.81 16.80 -14.15
C GLN A 7 15.73 16.31 -13.22
N MET A 8 15.04 17.22 -12.52
CA MET A 8 13.91 16.86 -11.64
C MET A 8 12.75 16.22 -12.41
N THR A 9 12.47 16.73 -13.61
CA THR A 9 11.42 16.15 -14.47
C THR A 9 11.81 14.74 -14.92
N LEU A 10 13.07 14.54 -15.31
CA LEU A 10 13.58 13.23 -15.72
C LEU A 10 13.49 12.21 -14.58
N GLU A 11 13.89 12.58 -13.37
CA GLU A 11 13.79 11.71 -12.18
C GLU A 11 12.34 11.30 -11.90
N LYS A 12 11.40 12.26 -11.97
CA LYS A 12 9.97 11.97 -11.80
C LYS A 12 9.44 11.00 -12.85
N LEU A 13 9.83 11.18 -14.11
CA LEU A 13 9.43 10.30 -15.21
C LEU A 13 10.02 8.89 -15.04
N GLN A 14 11.27 8.78 -14.62
CA GLN A 14 11.91 7.50 -14.34
C GLN A 14 11.23 6.76 -13.19
N THR A 15 10.91 7.47 -12.12
CA THR A 15 10.16 6.90 -10.98
C THR A 15 8.78 6.41 -11.42
N ARG A 16 8.06 7.23 -12.17
CA ARG A 16 6.73 6.85 -12.70
C ARG A 16 6.82 5.62 -13.59
N ARG A 17 7.82 5.54 -14.46
CA ARG A 17 8.07 4.37 -15.29
C ARG A 17 8.30 3.11 -14.46
N SER A 18 9.09 3.21 -13.39
CA SER A 18 9.33 2.10 -12.46
C SER A 18 8.04 1.64 -11.79
N MET A 19 7.15 2.56 -11.40
CA MET A 19 5.86 2.22 -10.79
C MET A 19 4.92 1.54 -11.78
N VAL A 20 4.86 2.01 -13.03
CA VAL A 20 4.09 1.35 -14.08
C VAL A 20 4.60 -0.07 -14.33
N GLN A 21 5.92 -0.25 -14.40
CA GLN A 21 6.52 -1.58 -14.57
C GLN A 21 6.19 -2.50 -13.38
N ARG A 22 6.20 -1.97 -12.16
CA ARG A 22 5.80 -2.70 -10.96
C ARG A 22 4.35 -3.17 -11.04
N ILE A 23 3.44 -2.31 -11.48
CA ILE A 23 2.02 -2.64 -11.68
C ILE A 23 1.87 -3.77 -12.71
N MET A 24 2.57 -3.67 -13.83
CA MET A 24 2.53 -4.70 -14.88
C MET A 24 3.05 -6.04 -14.38
N ASP A 25 4.14 -6.04 -13.62
CA ASP A 25 4.72 -7.25 -13.04
C ASP A 25 3.78 -7.89 -12.01
N LEU A 26 3.16 -7.10 -11.14
CA LEU A 26 2.18 -7.59 -10.16
C LEU A 26 0.92 -8.14 -10.84
N GLU A 27 0.44 -7.52 -11.90
CA GLU A 27 -0.69 -8.02 -12.69
C GLU A 27 -0.35 -9.36 -13.35
N ARG A 28 0.83 -9.49 -13.94
CA ARG A 28 1.28 -10.72 -14.61
C ARG A 28 1.48 -11.89 -13.65
N THR A 29 2.07 -11.65 -12.48
CA THR A 29 2.32 -12.70 -11.49
C THR A 29 1.09 -13.07 -10.68
N SER A 30 0.02 -12.27 -10.75
CA SER A 30 -1.18 -12.47 -9.96
C SER A 30 -0.88 -12.47 -8.45
N PHE A 31 -1.46 -13.40 -7.69
CA PHE A 31 -1.21 -13.53 -6.27
C PHE A 31 0.00 -14.43 -5.99
N GLN A 32 0.90 -13.96 -5.14
CA GLN A 32 2.11 -14.67 -4.78
C GLN A 32 2.26 -14.79 -3.26
N VAL A 33 2.43 -16.02 -2.78
CA VAL A 33 2.76 -16.28 -1.38
C VAL A 33 4.24 -16.06 -1.15
N LEU A 34 4.58 -15.20 -0.19
CA LEU A 34 5.97 -14.90 0.14
C LEU A 34 6.12 -14.48 1.61
N ARG A 35 7.36 -14.48 2.09
CA ARG A 35 7.69 -13.89 3.38
C ARG A 35 8.25 -12.49 3.18
N ASP A 36 7.82 -11.57 4.03
CA ASP A 36 8.25 -10.17 3.98
C ASP A 36 8.23 -9.54 5.37
N LEU A 37 8.84 -8.37 5.46
CA LEU A 37 8.89 -7.52 6.66
C LEU A 37 8.24 -6.18 6.31
N LEU A 38 7.06 -5.91 6.84
CA LEU A 38 6.40 -4.63 6.61
C LEU A 38 6.73 -3.64 7.72
N PRO A 39 6.93 -2.35 7.38
CA PRO A 39 7.17 -1.30 8.35
C PRO A 39 5.91 -0.98 9.16
N ALA A 40 6.09 -0.25 10.25
CA ALA A 40 4.99 0.35 10.97
C ALA A 40 4.25 1.38 10.10
N MET A 41 2.99 1.60 10.39
CA MET A 41 2.12 2.50 9.65
C MET A 41 1.36 3.38 10.64
N LYS A 42 1.48 4.70 10.49
CA LYS A 42 0.68 5.67 11.26
C LYS A 42 -0.53 6.14 10.46
N LEU A 43 -1.58 6.54 11.16
CA LEU A 43 -2.77 7.13 10.55
C LEU A 43 -2.39 8.43 9.82
N PHE A 44 -2.83 8.57 8.57
CA PHE A 44 -2.74 9.83 7.85
C PHE A 44 -3.77 10.81 8.42
N SER A 45 -3.30 11.99 8.85
CA SER A 45 -4.15 13.08 9.29
C SER A 45 -3.90 14.31 8.41
N PRO A 46 -4.94 14.80 7.69
CA PRO A 46 -4.79 16.01 6.88
C PRO A 46 -4.48 17.26 7.71
N GLU A 47 -4.77 17.24 9.01
CA GLU A 47 -4.50 18.32 9.95
C GLU A 47 -3.06 18.30 10.48
N ASP A 48 -2.38 17.17 10.29
CA ASP A 48 -0.98 17.00 10.67
C ASP A 48 -0.07 17.45 9.52
N ARG A 49 0.66 18.54 9.77
CA ARG A 49 1.59 19.12 8.80
C ARG A 49 2.65 18.13 8.35
N GLU A 50 3.18 17.32 9.25
CA GLU A 50 4.20 16.33 8.93
C GLU A 50 3.66 15.26 7.98
N SER A 51 2.43 14.78 8.20
CA SER A 51 1.76 13.84 7.30
C SER A 51 1.56 14.42 5.90
N LEU A 52 1.15 15.68 5.81
CA LEU A 52 0.98 16.37 4.54
C LEU A 52 2.31 16.57 3.81
N GLU A 53 3.36 16.98 4.51
CA GLU A 53 4.69 17.17 3.94
C GLU A 53 5.24 15.83 3.40
N THR A 54 5.11 14.76 4.15
CA THR A 54 5.51 13.41 3.72
C THR A 54 4.72 12.97 2.50
N TYR A 55 3.41 13.15 2.50
CA TYR A 55 2.53 12.80 1.38
C TYR A 55 2.92 13.55 0.09
N VAL A 56 3.27 14.84 0.20
CA VAL A 56 3.65 15.67 -0.96
C VAL A 56 5.05 15.34 -1.47
N GLN A 57 6.01 15.12 -0.56
CA GLN A 57 7.40 14.88 -0.92
C GLN A 57 7.66 13.46 -1.40
N ASP A 58 7.04 12.47 -0.76
CA ASP A 58 7.22 11.07 -1.09
C ASP A 58 5.87 10.33 -1.03
N PRO A 59 5.06 10.40 -2.09
CA PRO A 59 3.76 9.74 -2.13
C PRO A 59 3.85 8.21 -2.01
N TYR A 60 5.02 7.61 -2.24
CA TYR A 60 5.23 6.16 -2.10
C TYR A 60 5.30 5.69 -0.65
N GLN A 61 5.38 6.61 0.32
CA GLN A 61 5.17 6.30 1.74
C GLN A 61 3.68 6.26 2.11
N SER A 62 2.81 6.72 1.24
CA SER A 62 1.36 6.61 1.43
C SER A 62 0.93 5.15 1.43
N SER A 63 0.05 4.82 2.34
CA SER A 63 -0.39 3.46 2.57
C SER A 63 -1.90 3.38 2.81
N ILE A 64 -2.42 2.18 2.62
CA ILE A 64 -3.81 1.83 2.90
C ILE A 64 -3.86 0.56 3.74
N LEU A 65 -4.77 0.54 4.71
CA LEU A 65 -5.07 -0.62 5.53
C LEU A 65 -6.54 -0.97 5.37
N ILE A 66 -6.81 -2.21 5.00
CA ILE A 66 -8.16 -2.75 4.85
C ILE A 66 -8.30 -3.95 5.77
N LYS A 67 -9.39 -3.99 6.53
CA LYS A 67 -9.80 -5.14 7.35
C LYS A 67 -10.99 -5.84 6.68
N PRO A 68 -10.74 -6.76 5.74
CA PRO A 68 -11.81 -7.27 4.88
C PRO A 68 -12.89 -8.05 5.65
N GLN A 69 -12.54 -8.67 6.79
CA GLN A 69 -13.48 -9.44 7.60
C GLN A 69 -14.38 -8.56 8.51
N GLN A 70 -14.04 -7.28 8.69
CA GLN A 70 -14.78 -6.32 9.53
C GLN A 70 -15.58 -5.32 8.72
N GLY A 71 -16.06 -5.70 7.52
CA GLY A 71 -16.89 -4.85 6.67
C GLY A 71 -16.10 -3.84 5.83
N GLN A 72 -14.86 -4.19 5.46
CA GLN A 72 -14.01 -3.38 4.57
C GLN A 72 -13.72 -1.96 5.09
N GLU A 73 -13.51 -1.82 6.39
CA GLU A 73 -13.03 -0.56 6.94
C GLU A 73 -11.69 -0.18 6.29
N ILE A 74 -11.65 1.00 5.66
CA ILE A 74 -10.48 1.51 4.98
C ILE A 74 -9.84 2.61 5.82
N GLN A 75 -8.56 2.48 6.09
CA GLN A 75 -7.77 3.49 6.78
C GLN A 75 -6.58 3.88 5.92
N TYR A 76 -6.35 5.17 5.79
CA TYR A 76 -5.20 5.73 5.08
C TYR A 76 -4.09 6.06 6.06
N GLY A 77 -2.87 5.77 5.68
CA GLY A 77 -1.72 5.95 6.56
C GLY A 77 -0.44 6.29 5.82
N ILE A 78 0.62 6.35 6.60
CA ILE A 78 1.97 6.60 6.14
C ILE A 78 2.88 5.54 6.74
N PHE A 79 3.71 4.91 5.92
CA PHE A 79 4.76 4.01 6.37
C PHE A 79 5.88 4.79 7.07
N LEU A 80 6.36 4.24 8.18
CA LEU A 80 7.46 4.81 8.95
C LEU A 80 8.77 4.14 8.55
N ALA A 81 9.72 4.95 8.13
CA ALA A 81 11.03 4.47 7.71
C ALA A 81 11.92 4.03 8.88
N CYS A 82 11.64 4.48 10.10
CA CYS A 82 12.42 4.17 11.29
C CYS A 82 11.51 3.94 12.50
N PRO A 83 11.65 2.82 13.23
CA PRO A 83 10.80 2.48 14.36
C PRO A 83 11.01 3.37 15.60
N ASP A 84 12.15 4.08 15.69
CA ASP A 84 12.52 4.92 16.83
C ASP A 84 12.03 6.37 16.68
N TYR A 85 11.12 6.62 15.74
CA TYR A 85 10.53 7.95 15.60
C TYR A 85 9.69 8.30 16.81
N ASP A 86 9.95 9.48 17.41
CA ASP A 86 9.03 10.07 18.37
C ASP A 86 7.72 10.42 17.65
N LEU A 87 6.75 9.55 17.79
CA LEU A 87 5.48 9.67 17.09
C LEU A 87 4.53 10.69 17.71
N GLY A 88 4.91 11.28 18.85
CA GLY A 88 4.05 12.21 19.58
C GLY A 88 2.67 11.62 19.82
N ASN A 89 1.62 12.32 19.37
CA ASN A 89 0.22 11.89 19.47
C ASN A 89 -0.29 11.10 18.26
N SER A 90 0.60 10.56 17.42
CA SER A 90 0.21 9.82 16.22
C SER A 90 -0.45 8.49 16.57
N VAL A 91 -1.52 8.15 15.84
CA VAL A 91 -2.21 6.87 15.95
C VAL A 91 -1.49 5.84 15.08
N ILE A 92 -1.04 4.75 15.69
CA ILE A 92 -0.43 3.63 14.96
C ILE A 92 -1.52 2.68 14.49
N LEU A 93 -1.60 2.48 13.17
CA LEU A 93 -2.54 1.57 12.53
C LEU A 93 -2.05 0.13 12.53
N ARG A 94 -0.75 -0.06 12.34
CA ARG A 94 -0.08 -1.34 12.47
C ARG A 94 1.35 -1.16 12.98
N ASP A 95 1.80 -2.10 13.79
CA ASP A 95 3.18 -2.15 14.24
C ASP A 95 4.11 -2.70 13.15
N GLN A 96 5.39 -2.37 13.24
CA GLN A 96 6.42 -2.99 12.42
C GLN A 96 6.47 -4.50 12.70
N ASP A 97 6.65 -5.30 11.63
CA ASP A 97 6.89 -6.72 11.78
C ASP A 97 8.19 -6.95 12.55
N ALA A 98 8.14 -7.68 13.66
CA ALA A 98 9.30 -8.04 14.46
C ALA A 98 10.20 -9.07 13.73
N GLU A 99 9.56 -9.92 12.91
CA GLU A 99 10.20 -10.96 12.11
C GLU A 99 9.46 -11.12 10.78
N SER A 100 10.11 -11.79 9.84
CA SER A 100 9.52 -12.12 8.55
C SER A 100 8.21 -12.89 8.71
N ARG A 101 7.14 -12.40 8.12
CA ARG A 101 5.79 -12.97 8.16
C ARG A 101 5.35 -13.47 6.79
N LEU A 102 4.39 -14.38 6.78
CA LEU A 102 3.80 -14.90 5.56
C LEU A 102 2.71 -13.97 5.05
N TYR A 103 2.81 -13.60 3.78
CA TYR A 103 1.85 -12.72 3.10
C TYR A 103 1.43 -13.29 1.74
N LEU A 104 0.22 -12.95 1.35
CA LEU A 104 -0.24 -13.05 -0.03
C LEU A 104 -0.11 -11.66 -0.68
N LYS A 105 0.79 -11.56 -1.64
CA LYS A 105 1.10 -10.29 -2.32
C LYS A 105 0.40 -10.21 -3.66
N GLY A 106 -0.11 -9.03 -3.99
CA GLY A 106 -0.76 -8.77 -5.25
C GLY A 106 -0.97 -7.29 -5.52
N LEU A 107 -1.68 -6.99 -6.61
CA LEU A 107 -2.05 -5.63 -6.99
C LEU A 107 -3.43 -5.30 -6.44
N LEU A 108 -3.48 -4.30 -5.56
CA LEU A 108 -4.71 -3.73 -5.05
C LEU A 108 -5.13 -2.54 -5.92
N LYS A 109 -6.36 -2.56 -6.39
CA LYS A 109 -6.98 -1.51 -7.20
C LYS A 109 -8.13 -0.91 -6.41
N VAL A 110 -8.10 0.40 -6.21
CA VAL A 110 -9.11 1.14 -5.43
C VAL A 110 -9.66 2.27 -6.28
N ASN A 111 -10.98 2.32 -6.42
CA ASN A 111 -11.63 3.46 -7.07
C ASN A 111 -11.41 4.70 -6.19
N ALA A 112 -10.74 5.73 -6.73
CA ALA A 112 -10.37 6.92 -5.97
C ALA A 112 -11.59 7.76 -5.53
N GLN A 113 -12.72 7.66 -6.24
CA GLN A 113 -13.97 8.38 -5.92
C GLN A 113 -14.90 7.56 -5.02
N SER A 114 -14.80 6.24 -5.07
CA SER A 114 -15.59 5.30 -4.26
C SER A 114 -14.67 4.20 -3.73
N PRO A 115 -13.89 4.45 -2.66
CA PRO A 115 -12.87 3.51 -2.18
C PRO A 115 -13.40 2.12 -1.78
N ASP A 116 -14.68 2.03 -1.40
CA ASP A 116 -15.34 0.74 -1.14
C ASP A 116 -15.39 -0.15 -2.40
N CYS A 117 -15.32 0.45 -3.58
CA CYS A 117 -15.15 -0.26 -4.84
C CYS A 117 -13.66 -0.57 -5.03
N ASN A 118 -13.24 -1.75 -4.59
CA ASN A 118 -11.87 -2.23 -4.67
C ASN A 118 -11.84 -3.74 -4.86
N ASN A 119 -10.66 -4.28 -5.16
CA ASN A 119 -10.47 -5.72 -5.38
C ASN A 119 -9.91 -6.48 -4.15
N ALA A 120 -10.07 -5.95 -2.94
CA ALA A 120 -9.62 -6.65 -1.72
C ALA A 120 -10.26 -8.03 -1.56
N GLY A 121 -11.51 -8.20 -2.00
CA GLY A 121 -12.20 -9.49 -2.01
C GLY A 121 -11.46 -10.57 -2.81
N ALA A 122 -10.79 -10.19 -3.89
CA ALA A 122 -10.00 -11.14 -4.69
C ALA A 122 -8.80 -11.71 -3.92
N PHE A 123 -8.19 -10.92 -3.03
CA PHE A 123 -7.14 -11.40 -2.12
C PHE A 123 -7.67 -12.46 -1.15
N LEU A 124 -8.85 -12.22 -0.57
CA LEU A 124 -9.49 -13.18 0.33
C LEU A 124 -9.83 -14.49 -0.37
N GLU A 125 -10.41 -14.41 -1.55
CA GLU A 125 -10.76 -15.60 -2.35
C GLU A 125 -9.50 -16.39 -2.73
N ALA A 126 -8.42 -15.72 -3.12
CA ALA A 126 -7.16 -16.37 -3.44
C ALA A 126 -6.55 -17.07 -2.21
N ALA A 127 -6.50 -16.40 -1.06
CA ALA A 127 -6.00 -16.99 0.18
C ALA A 127 -6.84 -18.21 0.59
N GLN A 128 -8.14 -18.09 0.54
CA GLN A 128 -9.07 -19.16 0.89
C GLN A 128 -8.92 -20.37 -0.04
N SER A 129 -8.78 -20.15 -1.35
CA SER A 129 -8.59 -21.23 -2.32
C SER A 129 -7.25 -21.97 -2.15
N MET A 130 -6.25 -21.31 -1.56
CA MET A 130 -4.96 -21.91 -1.21
C MET A 130 -4.96 -22.58 0.18
N GLY A 131 -6.06 -22.49 0.93
CA GLY A 131 -6.20 -23.10 2.25
C GLY A 131 -5.67 -22.25 3.40
N TYR A 132 -5.47 -20.95 3.19
CA TYR A 132 -4.98 -20.03 4.22
C TYR A 132 -6.12 -19.31 4.93
N GLY A 133 -5.93 -19.07 6.23
CA GLY A 133 -6.61 -18.01 6.94
C GLY A 133 -6.00 -16.65 6.61
N SER A 134 -6.75 -15.57 6.79
CA SER A 134 -6.29 -14.25 6.42
C SER A 134 -6.69 -13.17 7.42
N GLY A 135 -5.83 -12.17 7.56
CA GLY A 135 -6.03 -11.01 8.42
C GLY A 135 -6.20 -9.72 7.61
N GLN A 136 -5.48 -8.69 8.03
CA GLN A 136 -5.56 -7.37 7.39
C GLN A 136 -4.73 -7.31 6.11
N LEU A 137 -5.17 -6.43 5.19
CA LEU A 137 -4.51 -6.11 3.93
C LEU A 137 -3.83 -4.75 4.05
N THR A 138 -2.53 -4.70 3.81
CA THR A 138 -1.74 -3.48 3.83
C THR A 138 -1.25 -3.17 2.42
N GLY A 139 -1.44 -1.96 1.95
CA GLY A 139 -1.00 -1.53 0.61
C GLY A 139 -0.06 -0.34 0.64
N ARG A 140 0.92 -0.34 -0.26
CA ARG A 140 1.79 0.80 -0.56
C ARG A 140 1.38 1.43 -1.87
N TYR A 141 1.16 2.73 -1.86
CA TYR A 141 0.77 3.48 -3.05
C TYR A 141 1.83 3.37 -4.17
N LEU A 142 1.37 3.12 -5.37
CA LEU A 142 2.21 3.09 -6.57
C LEU A 142 1.89 4.23 -7.52
N LEU A 143 0.65 4.33 -7.95
CA LEU A 143 0.24 5.24 -9.01
C LEU A 143 -1.27 5.44 -9.01
N THR A 144 -1.72 6.61 -9.47
CA THR A 144 -3.10 6.86 -9.85
C THR A 144 -3.19 6.97 -11.37
N ALA A 145 -4.11 6.23 -11.98
CA ALA A 145 -4.37 6.27 -13.41
C ALA A 145 -5.87 6.31 -13.70
N CYS A 146 -6.22 6.79 -14.90
CA CYS A 146 -7.59 6.79 -15.39
C CYS A 146 -7.77 5.67 -16.42
N ASP A 147 -8.62 4.70 -16.09
CA ASP A 147 -9.08 3.65 -17.01
C ASP A 147 -10.61 3.57 -16.90
N GLY A 148 -11.28 4.49 -17.61
CA GLY A 148 -12.71 4.71 -17.48
C GLY A 148 -13.11 5.45 -16.18
N TYR A 149 -12.38 5.26 -15.11
CA TYR A 149 -12.50 5.94 -13.82
C TYR A 149 -11.12 6.12 -13.19
N ARG A 150 -11.00 7.01 -12.22
CA ARG A 150 -9.76 7.25 -11.50
C ARG A 150 -9.50 6.11 -10.52
N CYS A 151 -8.40 5.39 -10.72
CA CYS A 151 -8.01 4.24 -9.93
C CYS A 151 -6.66 4.46 -9.25
N ASP A 152 -6.60 4.21 -7.95
CA ASP A 152 -5.37 4.15 -7.18
C ASP A 152 -4.86 2.71 -7.15
N TYR A 153 -3.59 2.53 -7.49
CA TYR A 153 -2.91 1.24 -7.50
C TYR A 153 -1.97 1.14 -6.32
N TYR A 154 -2.04 0.01 -5.62
CA TYR A 154 -1.19 -0.32 -4.47
C TYR A 154 -0.53 -1.67 -4.68
N GLU A 155 0.74 -1.77 -4.31
CA GLU A 155 1.37 -3.06 -4.00
C GLU A 155 0.86 -3.47 -2.62
N ALA A 156 0.25 -4.65 -2.50
CA ALA A 156 -0.47 -5.00 -1.30
C ALA A 156 -0.13 -6.39 -0.76
N TRP A 157 -0.14 -6.52 0.56
CA TRP A 157 0.20 -7.71 1.32
C TRP A 157 -0.97 -8.06 2.25
N LEU A 158 -1.60 -9.20 2.00
CA LEU A 158 -2.59 -9.78 2.89
C LEU A 158 -1.89 -10.69 3.89
N GLU A 159 -2.08 -10.45 5.19
CA GLU A 159 -1.63 -11.40 6.21
C GLU A 159 -2.32 -12.74 6.01
N ILE A 160 -1.53 -13.81 5.96
CA ILE A 160 -2.04 -15.17 5.84
C ILE A 160 -1.36 -16.09 6.84
N TRP A 161 -2.07 -17.17 7.19
CA TRP A 161 -1.54 -18.24 8.05
C TRP A 161 -2.15 -19.58 7.64
N ASP A 162 -1.43 -20.65 7.97
CA ASP A 162 -1.90 -21.99 7.69
C ASP A 162 -3.09 -22.35 8.64
N ASN A 163 -4.18 -22.78 8.07
CA ASN A 163 -5.38 -23.19 8.80
C ASN A 163 -5.36 -24.67 9.22
N ARG A 164 -4.26 -25.37 9.04
CA ARG A 164 -4.14 -26.80 9.36
C ARG A 164 -3.82 -27.04 10.82
#